data_40e33859e586e52dcee1657ceacce301
#
_entry.id   40e33859e586e52dcee1657ceacce301
#
_cell.length_a   1.000
_cell.length_b   1.000
_cell.length_c   1.000
_cell.angle_alpha   90.00
_cell.angle_beta   90.00
_cell.angle_gamma   90.00
#
_symmetry.space_group_name_H-M   'P 1'
#
loop_
_entity.id
_entity.type
_entity.pdbx_description
1 polymer ?
#
loop_
_entity_poly.entity_id
_entity_poly.type
_entity_poly.pdbx_seq_one_letter_code
_entity_poly.pdbx_strand_id
1 'polypeptide(L)'
;MNFAGRCRGADEALMKGVQQMKPYAFGIDIGGTTVKCGFFNSDGTFVEKWEIPTRKEDAGAMILPDIAQAIKVKLAEHNVSMKDVEGIGVGVPGPVLDDGVVNGCVNLGWGVFNVAKELSGLLGGIPVEVGNDANVAALGEQWHGGGKGYKNVVMVTLGTGVGGGIIIGGRILAGSHGAGGEIGHMQMRKNETAVCGCGKKGCLEQYASATGIVRMSRILLEEDKRDSALRKLAEVTSKDIFDAAKTGDALSLELVDTLGEMLGSALAHITAVVDPDVIVIGGGVSKAGQILIDAIEKHYRPAAFHACRDTQFKLAVLGNDAGMYGAVRMVLNS
;
A
#
# COMPACT_ATOMS: atom_id res chain seq x y z
N MET A 1 16.67 -0.52 -61.59
CA MET A 1 17.17 -1.24 -60.44
C MET A 1 16.13 -1.09 -59.32
N ASN A 2 15.51 -2.17 -58.93
CA ASN A 2 14.37 -2.22 -58.03
C ASN A 2 14.75 -2.06 -56.57
N PHE A 3 14.27 -1.00 -55.89
CA PHE A 3 14.46 -0.70 -54.47
C PHE A 3 13.29 -1.19 -53.54
N ALA A 4 12.47 -2.12 -54.04
CA ALA A 4 11.24 -2.53 -53.33
C ALA A 4 11.38 -3.80 -52.45
N GLY A 5 12.57 -4.36 -52.27
CA GLY A 5 12.78 -5.68 -51.67
C GLY A 5 13.32 -5.74 -50.24
N ARG A 6 13.63 -4.58 -49.56
CA ARG A 6 14.33 -4.62 -48.26
C ARG A 6 13.50 -4.20 -47.02
N CYS A 7 12.25 -3.75 -47.20
CA CYS A 7 11.42 -3.33 -46.03
C CYS A 7 10.55 -4.45 -45.42
N ARG A 8 10.29 -5.55 -46.14
CA ARG A 8 9.42 -6.62 -45.60
C ARG A 8 10.05 -7.53 -44.54
N GLY A 9 11.37 -7.67 -44.53
CA GLY A 9 12.06 -8.55 -43.57
C GLY A 9 12.29 -7.92 -42.18
N ALA A 10 12.25 -6.61 -42.06
CA ALA A 10 12.40 -5.91 -40.78
C ALA A 10 11.11 -5.90 -39.96
N ASP A 11 9.97 -5.79 -40.62
CA ASP A 11 8.65 -5.80 -39.94
C ASP A 11 8.27 -7.21 -39.44
N GLU A 12 8.63 -8.27 -40.16
CA GLU A 12 8.41 -9.66 -39.68
C GLU A 12 9.32 -10.06 -38.52
N ALA A 13 10.52 -9.50 -38.42
CA ALA A 13 11.42 -9.74 -37.28
C ALA A 13 10.97 -8.97 -36.02
N LEU A 14 10.37 -7.78 -36.18
CA LEU A 14 9.80 -7.00 -35.08
C LEU A 14 8.52 -7.65 -34.49
N MET A 15 7.74 -8.35 -35.32
CA MET A 15 6.50 -9.01 -34.91
C MET A 15 6.74 -10.37 -34.20
N LYS A 16 7.92 -10.95 -34.26
CA LYS A 16 8.22 -12.24 -33.61
C LYS A 16 8.58 -12.16 -32.12
N GLY A 17 8.55 -10.99 -31.48
CA GLY A 17 8.97 -10.77 -30.10
C GLY A 17 7.88 -10.29 -29.13
N VAL A 18 6.66 -10.03 -29.58
CA VAL A 18 5.56 -9.67 -28.67
C VAL A 18 4.93 -10.98 -28.18
N GLN A 19 5.43 -11.47 -27.03
CA GLN A 19 4.76 -12.57 -26.34
C GLN A 19 3.36 -12.10 -25.97
N GLN A 20 2.33 -12.76 -26.55
CA GLN A 20 0.95 -12.39 -26.26
C GLN A 20 0.65 -12.63 -24.79
N MET A 21 0.24 -11.57 -24.06
CA MET A 21 -0.14 -11.66 -22.65
C MET A 21 -1.24 -12.72 -22.48
N LYS A 22 -1.09 -13.58 -21.48
CA LYS A 22 -2.10 -14.59 -21.18
C LYS A 22 -3.33 -13.97 -20.55
N PRO A 23 -4.52 -14.61 -20.68
CA PRO A 23 -5.79 -13.98 -20.33
C PRO A 23 -6.01 -13.76 -18.84
N TYR A 24 -5.27 -14.45 -17.96
CA TYR A 24 -5.54 -14.46 -16.52
C TYR A 24 -4.30 -14.18 -15.67
N ALA A 25 -4.53 -13.63 -14.47
CA ALA A 25 -3.52 -13.46 -13.42
C ALA A 25 -4.16 -13.61 -12.03
N PHE A 26 -3.34 -13.91 -11.01
CA PHE A 26 -3.78 -13.91 -9.62
C PHE A 26 -3.09 -12.80 -8.83
N GLY A 27 -3.87 -12.14 -7.95
CA GLY A 27 -3.38 -11.18 -6.98
C GLY A 27 -3.67 -11.65 -5.56
N ILE A 28 -2.63 -11.78 -4.76
CA ILE A 28 -2.67 -12.29 -3.39
C ILE A 28 -2.22 -11.19 -2.45
N ASP A 29 -3.01 -10.92 -1.42
CA ASP A 29 -2.68 -9.97 -0.34
C ASP A 29 -2.66 -10.73 0.98
N ILE A 30 -1.46 -10.98 1.51
CA ILE A 30 -1.24 -11.76 2.72
C ILE A 30 -1.34 -10.85 3.95
N GLY A 31 -2.47 -10.91 4.65
CA GLY A 31 -2.63 -10.24 5.94
C GLY A 31 -2.30 -11.16 7.13
N GLY A 32 -2.19 -10.56 8.31
CA GLY A 32 -1.88 -11.32 9.54
C GLY A 32 -3.00 -12.23 10.05
N THR A 33 -4.21 -12.17 9.50
CA THR A 33 -5.38 -12.97 9.91
C THR A 33 -6.00 -13.70 8.73
N THR A 34 -6.09 -13.04 7.58
CA THR A 34 -6.66 -13.57 6.33
C THR A 34 -5.75 -13.27 5.17
N VAL A 35 -5.68 -14.17 4.21
CA VAL A 35 -5.11 -13.97 2.89
C VAL A 35 -6.25 -13.66 1.93
N LYS A 36 -6.22 -12.51 1.30
CA LYS A 36 -7.15 -12.13 0.25
C LYS A 36 -6.62 -12.59 -1.10
N CYS A 37 -7.46 -13.22 -1.87
CA CYS A 37 -7.12 -13.79 -3.16
C CYS A 37 -8.05 -13.23 -4.22
N GLY A 38 -7.49 -12.78 -5.33
CA GLY A 38 -8.21 -12.32 -6.50
C GLY A 38 -7.79 -13.07 -7.75
N PHE A 39 -8.75 -13.58 -8.49
CA PHE A 39 -8.59 -14.11 -9.84
C PHE A 39 -9.05 -13.05 -10.83
N PHE A 40 -8.18 -12.66 -11.76
CA PHE A 40 -8.39 -11.53 -12.66
C PHE A 40 -8.24 -11.92 -14.11
N ASN A 41 -8.98 -11.22 -14.97
CA ASN A 41 -8.61 -11.07 -16.37
C ASN A 41 -7.39 -10.16 -16.50
N SER A 42 -6.64 -10.27 -17.59
CA SER A 42 -5.44 -9.46 -17.85
C SER A 42 -5.73 -7.95 -18.03
N ASP A 43 -7.00 -7.55 -18.20
CA ASP A 43 -7.43 -6.15 -18.20
C ASP A 43 -7.63 -5.55 -16.79
N GLY A 44 -7.48 -6.38 -15.74
CA GLY A 44 -7.66 -5.98 -14.34
C GLY A 44 -9.08 -6.12 -13.82
N THR A 45 -9.99 -6.74 -14.55
CA THR A 45 -11.33 -7.05 -14.03
C THR A 45 -11.32 -8.34 -13.22
N PHE A 46 -12.04 -8.36 -12.09
CA PHE A 46 -12.19 -9.59 -11.31
C PHE A 46 -12.99 -10.65 -12.07
N VAL A 47 -12.48 -11.88 -12.11
CA VAL A 47 -13.23 -13.10 -12.36
C VAL A 47 -13.90 -13.53 -11.06
N GLU A 48 -13.10 -13.62 -9.97
CA GLU A 48 -13.59 -13.97 -8.64
C GLU A 48 -12.63 -13.42 -7.56
N LYS A 49 -13.16 -13.18 -6.36
CA LYS A 49 -12.36 -12.91 -5.17
C LYS A 49 -12.85 -13.71 -3.97
N TRP A 50 -11.91 -14.17 -3.14
CA TRP A 50 -12.19 -14.94 -1.92
C TRP A 50 -11.12 -14.69 -0.85
N GLU A 51 -11.34 -15.23 0.32
CA GLU A 51 -10.39 -15.16 1.43
C GLU A 51 -10.13 -16.56 2.00
N ILE A 52 -8.92 -16.78 2.48
CA ILE A 52 -8.53 -17.97 3.25
C ILE A 52 -7.88 -17.53 4.56
N PRO A 53 -7.93 -18.35 5.64
CA PRO A 53 -7.26 -18.03 6.89
C PRO A 53 -5.74 -17.97 6.72
N THR A 54 -5.07 -17.04 7.41
CA THR A 54 -3.61 -17.03 7.53
C THR A 54 -3.21 -17.96 8.67
N ARG A 55 -2.75 -19.16 8.35
CA ARG A 55 -2.26 -20.13 9.36
C ARG A 55 -0.84 -19.80 9.77
N LYS A 56 -0.67 -19.20 10.96
CA LYS A 56 0.63 -18.75 11.48
C LYS A 56 1.36 -19.80 12.33
N GLU A 57 0.73 -20.91 12.58
CA GLU A 57 1.31 -22.07 13.28
C GLU A 57 2.57 -22.52 12.53
N ASP A 58 3.51 -23.08 13.26
CA ASP A 58 4.79 -23.56 12.72
C ASP A 58 5.52 -22.52 11.86
N ALA A 59 5.59 -21.30 12.38
CA ALA A 59 6.20 -20.15 11.70
C ALA A 59 5.57 -19.87 10.31
N GLY A 60 4.26 -20.08 10.16
CA GLY A 60 3.52 -19.80 8.92
C GLY A 60 3.83 -20.75 7.76
N ALA A 61 4.35 -21.94 8.06
CA ALA A 61 4.76 -22.92 7.04
C ALA A 61 3.63 -23.31 6.05
N MET A 62 2.38 -23.21 6.48
CA MET A 62 1.23 -23.60 5.65
C MET A 62 0.65 -22.47 4.80
N ILE A 63 1.11 -21.23 4.95
CA ILE A 63 0.53 -20.09 4.21
C ILE A 63 0.68 -20.27 2.69
N LEU A 64 1.89 -20.53 2.19
CA LEU A 64 2.12 -20.72 0.75
C LEU A 64 1.47 -22.00 0.20
N PRO A 65 1.52 -23.16 0.87
CA PRO A 65 0.75 -24.34 0.46
C PRO A 65 -0.75 -24.10 0.35
N ASP A 66 -1.36 -23.36 1.31
CA ASP A 66 -2.78 -23.04 1.27
C ASP A 66 -3.15 -22.12 0.10
N ILE A 67 -2.32 -21.10 -0.17
CA ILE A 67 -2.48 -20.24 -1.34
C ILE A 67 -2.40 -21.05 -2.63
N ALA A 68 -1.39 -21.91 -2.75
CA ALA A 68 -1.22 -22.76 -3.93
C ALA A 68 -2.40 -23.72 -4.14
N GLN A 69 -2.92 -24.30 -3.07
CA GLN A 69 -4.10 -25.17 -3.12
C GLN A 69 -5.36 -24.39 -3.52
N ALA A 70 -5.57 -23.21 -2.93
CA ALA A 70 -6.73 -22.36 -3.26
C ALA A 70 -6.72 -21.94 -4.74
N ILE A 71 -5.55 -21.56 -5.29
CA ILE A 71 -5.41 -21.24 -6.72
C ILE A 71 -5.75 -22.44 -7.60
N LYS A 72 -5.24 -23.65 -7.27
CA LYS A 72 -5.53 -24.88 -8.04
C LYS A 72 -7.02 -25.21 -8.04
N VAL A 73 -7.70 -25.05 -6.90
CA VAL A 73 -9.14 -25.27 -6.78
C VAL A 73 -9.90 -24.29 -7.68
N LYS A 74 -9.56 -23.00 -7.63
CA LYS A 74 -10.25 -21.97 -8.44
C LYS A 74 -10.03 -22.17 -9.94
N LEU A 75 -8.84 -22.54 -10.37
CA LEU A 75 -8.59 -22.89 -11.75
C LEU A 75 -9.46 -24.07 -12.22
N ALA A 76 -9.62 -25.11 -11.38
CA ALA A 76 -10.47 -26.25 -11.71
C ALA A 76 -11.95 -25.85 -11.77
N GLU A 77 -12.44 -25.05 -10.82
CA GLU A 77 -13.83 -24.55 -10.79
C GLU A 77 -14.20 -23.75 -12.05
N HIS A 78 -13.24 -22.94 -12.55
CA HIS A 78 -13.44 -22.13 -13.75
C HIS A 78 -13.03 -22.84 -15.06
N ASN A 79 -12.60 -24.10 -15.02
CA ASN A 79 -12.08 -24.84 -16.17
C ASN A 79 -10.93 -24.12 -16.90
N VAL A 80 -10.07 -23.41 -16.16
CA VAL A 80 -8.91 -22.66 -16.65
C VAL A 80 -7.64 -23.47 -16.43
N SER A 81 -6.75 -23.50 -17.42
CA SER A 81 -5.44 -24.14 -17.29
C SER A 81 -4.44 -23.16 -16.67
N MET A 82 -3.50 -23.65 -15.86
CA MET A 82 -2.37 -22.86 -15.37
C MET A 82 -1.54 -22.24 -16.53
N LYS A 83 -1.57 -22.84 -17.72
CA LYS A 83 -0.89 -22.30 -18.92
C LYS A 83 -1.50 -20.99 -19.41
N ASP A 84 -2.76 -20.72 -19.07
CA ASP A 84 -3.49 -19.51 -19.45
C ASP A 84 -3.32 -18.38 -18.41
N VAL A 85 -2.54 -18.65 -17.33
CA VAL A 85 -2.24 -17.66 -16.28
C VAL A 85 -0.89 -17.01 -16.56
N GLU A 86 -0.85 -15.66 -16.63
CA GLU A 86 0.37 -14.88 -16.85
C GLU A 86 1.33 -15.04 -15.69
N GLY A 87 0.82 -14.91 -14.46
CA GLY A 87 1.59 -15.08 -13.24
C GLY A 87 0.77 -14.79 -11.99
N ILE A 88 1.45 -14.78 -10.86
CA ILE A 88 0.87 -14.56 -9.54
C ILE A 88 1.62 -13.43 -8.85
N GLY A 89 0.92 -12.34 -8.53
CA GLY A 89 1.45 -11.29 -7.70
C GLY A 89 1.09 -11.53 -6.23
N VAL A 90 2.00 -11.18 -5.32
CA VAL A 90 1.83 -11.38 -3.87
C VAL A 90 2.26 -10.15 -3.12
N GLY A 91 1.36 -9.59 -2.30
CA GLY A 91 1.66 -8.57 -1.29
C GLY A 91 1.92 -9.24 0.05
N VAL A 92 3.01 -8.89 0.74
CA VAL A 92 3.36 -9.43 2.06
C VAL A 92 3.67 -8.33 3.05
N PRO A 93 3.33 -8.46 4.34
CA PRO A 93 3.72 -7.49 5.35
C PRO A 93 5.20 -7.67 5.70
N GLY A 94 6.02 -6.69 5.32
CA GLY A 94 7.46 -6.68 5.60
C GLY A 94 8.32 -6.31 4.39
N PRO A 95 9.64 -6.13 4.60
CA PRO A 95 10.56 -5.77 3.52
C PRO A 95 10.71 -6.89 2.50
N VAL A 96 10.64 -6.56 1.22
CA VAL A 96 10.82 -7.49 0.10
C VAL A 96 11.92 -6.95 -0.82
N LEU A 97 12.85 -7.81 -1.19
CA LEU A 97 13.90 -7.53 -2.17
C LEU A 97 13.42 -7.86 -3.60
N ASP A 98 14.10 -7.29 -4.60
CA ASP A 98 13.70 -7.38 -6.02
C ASP A 98 13.59 -8.82 -6.56
N ASP A 99 14.28 -9.79 -5.92
CA ASP A 99 14.25 -11.22 -6.29
C ASP A 99 13.12 -11.99 -5.60
N GLY A 100 12.22 -11.33 -4.89
CA GLY A 100 11.11 -11.93 -4.16
C GLY A 100 11.50 -12.56 -2.81
N VAL A 101 12.68 -12.20 -2.28
CA VAL A 101 13.10 -12.57 -0.92
C VAL A 101 12.42 -11.65 0.08
N VAL A 102 11.66 -12.23 1.00
CA VAL A 102 11.14 -11.55 2.19
C VAL A 102 12.26 -11.49 3.24
N ASN A 103 12.63 -10.28 3.68
CA ASN A 103 13.67 -10.07 4.68
C ASN A 103 13.10 -10.09 6.12
N GLY A 104 12.39 -11.17 6.43
CA GLY A 104 11.71 -11.37 7.71
C GLY A 104 10.33 -10.70 7.77
N CYS A 105 9.35 -11.44 8.26
CA CYS A 105 8.00 -10.94 8.51
C CYS A 105 7.49 -11.45 9.86
N VAL A 106 7.68 -10.64 10.91
CA VAL A 106 7.33 -11.00 12.29
C VAL A 106 5.84 -11.33 12.43
N ASN A 107 4.98 -10.61 11.72
CA ASN A 107 3.53 -10.78 11.77
C ASN A 107 3.05 -12.15 11.26
N LEU A 108 3.85 -12.81 10.42
CA LEU A 108 3.57 -14.15 9.87
C LEU A 108 4.44 -15.24 10.49
N GLY A 109 5.39 -14.87 11.35
CA GLY A 109 6.38 -15.78 11.90
C GLY A 109 7.50 -16.14 10.92
N TRP A 110 7.57 -15.46 9.77
CA TRP A 110 8.52 -15.76 8.70
C TRP A 110 9.91 -15.21 8.97
N GLY A 111 10.92 -16.06 8.75
CA GLY A 111 12.32 -15.66 8.62
C GLY A 111 12.64 -15.08 7.25
N VAL A 112 13.92 -15.14 6.89
CA VAL A 112 14.40 -14.70 5.56
C VAL A 112 14.33 -15.87 4.58
N PHE A 113 13.52 -15.78 3.53
CA PHE A 113 13.45 -16.79 2.46
C PHE A 113 12.82 -16.22 1.18
N ASN A 114 12.96 -16.94 0.06
CA ASN A 114 12.44 -16.51 -1.23
C ASN A 114 11.01 -17.02 -1.43
N VAL A 115 10.02 -16.17 -1.17
CA VAL A 115 8.59 -16.45 -1.32
C VAL A 115 8.22 -16.70 -2.80
N ALA A 116 8.79 -15.91 -3.72
CA ALA A 116 8.52 -16.07 -5.15
C ALA A 116 8.91 -17.45 -5.64
N LYS A 117 10.12 -17.90 -5.31
CA LYS A 117 10.63 -19.23 -5.72
C LYS A 117 9.83 -20.37 -5.10
N GLU A 118 9.47 -20.28 -3.82
CA GLU A 118 8.70 -21.32 -3.14
C GLU A 118 7.30 -21.47 -3.72
N LEU A 119 6.55 -20.36 -3.85
CA LEU A 119 5.20 -20.40 -4.40
C LEU A 119 5.20 -20.84 -5.88
N SER A 120 6.15 -20.34 -6.67
CA SER A 120 6.36 -20.79 -8.06
C SER A 120 6.57 -22.31 -8.14
N GLY A 121 7.41 -22.86 -7.27
CA GLY A 121 7.66 -24.32 -7.21
C GLY A 121 6.41 -25.14 -6.89
N LEU A 122 5.56 -24.65 -5.98
CA LEU A 122 4.28 -25.29 -5.62
C LEU A 122 3.26 -25.28 -6.77
N LEU A 123 3.43 -24.37 -7.73
CA LEU A 123 2.51 -24.12 -8.84
C LEU A 123 3.10 -24.45 -10.22
N GLY A 124 4.15 -25.29 -10.26
CA GLY A 124 4.70 -25.83 -11.50
C GLY A 124 5.57 -24.86 -12.30
N GLY A 125 6.19 -23.88 -11.62
CA GLY A 125 7.15 -22.95 -12.23
C GLY A 125 6.53 -21.70 -12.85
N ILE A 126 5.28 -21.35 -12.49
CA ILE A 126 4.65 -20.11 -12.95
C ILE A 126 5.41 -18.89 -12.41
N PRO A 127 5.50 -17.77 -13.16
CA PRO A 127 6.07 -16.54 -12.66
C PRO A 127 5.35 -16.03 -11.40
N VAL A 128 6.11 -15.63 -10.38
CA VAL A 128 5.59 -15.06 -9.13
C VAL A 128 6.36 -13.79 -8.82
N GLU A 129 5.64 -12.68 -8.65
CA GLU A 129 6.17 -11.41 -8.21
C GLU A 129 5.73 -11.13 -6.78
N VAL A 130 6.65 -10.66 -5.93
CA VAL A 130 6.38 -10.39 -4.51
C VAL A 130 6.77 -8.96 -4.18
N GLY A 131 5.92 -8.28 -3.43
CA GLY A 131 6.19 -6.92 -2.97
C GLY A 131 5.68 -6.68 -1.54
N ASN A 132 6.17 -5.63 -0.91
CA ASN A 132 5.63 -5.18 0.38
C ASN A 132 4.16 -4.76 0.21
N ASP A 133 3.29 -5.11 1.17
CA ASP A 133 1.83 -4.88 1.13
C ASP A 133 1.43 -3.42 0.89
N ALA A 134 2.08 -2.46 1.55
CA ALA A 134 1.78 -1.04 1.37
C ALA A 134 2.22 -0.53 -0.02
N ASN A 135 3.38 -0.98 -0.51
CA ASN A 135 3.86 -0.66 -1.85
C ASN A 135 2.96 -1.27 -2.94
N VAL A 136 2.52 -2.50 -2.72
CA VAL A 136 1.61 -3.21 -3.63
C VAL A 136 0.24 -2.52 -3.64
N ALA A 137 -0.30 -2.14 -2.48
CA ALA A 137 -1.54 -1.38 -2.41
C ALA A 137 -1.43 -0.02 -3.13
N ALA A 138 -0.28 0.67 -3.02
CA ALA A 138 -0.02 1.90 -3.75
C ALA A 138 -0.06 1.70 -5.28
N LEU A 139 0.50 0.60 -5.76
CA LEU A 139 0.46 0.25 -7.18
C LEU A 139 -0.98 -0.05 -7.64
N GLY A 140 -1.79 -0.70 -6.79
CA GLY A 140 -3.21 -0.93 -7.05
C GLY A 140 -4.00 0.37 -7.18
N GLU A 141 -3.82 1.29 -6.24
CA GLU A 141 -4.45 2.61 -6.27
C GLU A 141 -3.96 3.46 -7.46
N GLN A 142 -2.71 3.31 -7.88
CA GLN A 142 -2.17 3.95 -9.08
C GLN A 142 -2.82 3.37 -10.34
N TRP A 143 -3.09 2.08 -10.39
CA TRP A 143 -3.65 1.42 -11.58
C TRP A 143 -5.16 1.64 -11.73
N HIS A 144 -5.95 1.34 -10.69
CA HIS A 144 -7.42 1.36 -10.73
C HIS A 144 -8.09 2.27 -9.70
N GLY A 145 -7.31 2.92 -8.82
CA GLY A 145 -7.84 3.69 -7.71
C GLY A 145 -7.68 5.20 -7.81
N GLY A 146 -7.45 5.85 -6.67
CA GLY A 146 -7.30 7.30 -6.54
C GLY A 146 -6.14 7.89 -7.32
N GLY A 147 -5.11 7.09 -7.59
CA GLY A 147 -3.94 7.45 -8.40
C GLY A 147 -4.07 7.14 -9.90
N LYS A 148 -5.24 6.70 -10.37
CA LYS A 148 -5.43 6.33 -11.77
C LYS A 148 -5.17 7.50 -12.71
N GLY A 149 -4.36 7.23 -13.75
CA GLY A 149 -3.96 8.22 -14.76
C GLY A 149 -2.66 8.97 -14.43
N TYR A 150 -2.10 8.80 -13.24
CA TYR A 150 -0.82 9.37 -12.84
C TYR A 150 0.30 8.32 -12.91
N LYS A 151 1.53 8.77 -13.19
CA LYS A 151 2.70 7.88 -13.28
C LYS A 151 3.52 7.87 -11.99
N ASN A 152 3.53 9.00 -11.29
CA ASN A 152 4.29 9.19 -10.06
C ASN A 152 3.30 9.43 -8.92
N VAL A 153 3.22 8.50 -7.99
CA VAL A 153 2.23 8.52 -6.90
C VAL A 153 2.94 8.29 -5.58
N VAL A 154 2.62 9.10 -4.59
CA VAL A 154 2.90 8.80 -3.19
C VAL A 154 1.60 8.41 -2.53
N MET A 155 1.51 7.17 -2.06
CA MET A 155 0.38 6.72 -1.26
C MET A 155 0.74 6.68 0.22
N VAL A 156 -0.19 7.12 1.05
CA VAL A 156 -0.10 7.03 2.51
C VAL A 156 -1.31 6.27 3.03
N THR A 157 -1.09 5.24 3.81
CA THR A 157 -2.15 4.49 4.48
C THR A 157 -2.17 4.83 5.97
N LEU A 158 -3.26 5.41 6.43
CA LEU A 158 -3.48 5.81 7.83
C LEU A 158 -4.39 4.78 8.50
N GLY A 159 -3.77 3.77 9.09
CA GLY A 159 -4.41 2.68 9.84
C GLY A 159 -3.96 2.66 11.30
N THR A 160 -3.77 1.46 11.87
CA THR A 160 -3.12 1.27 13.18
C THR A 160 -1.75 1.95 13.23
N GLY A 161 -0.99 1.85 12.14
CA GLY A 161 0.24 2.58 11.88
C GLY A 161 0.10 3.54 10.68
N VAL A 162 1.23 4.02 10.19
CA VAL A 162 1.36 4.77 8.94
C VAL A 162 2.20 3.97 7.97
N GLY A 163 1.56 3.44 6.93
CA GLY A 163 2.26 2.83 5.81
C GLY A 163 2.41 3.82 4.65
N GLY A 164 3.34 3.53 3.76
CA GLY A 164 3.53 4.30 2.55
C GLY A 164 3.93 3.44 1.37
N GLY A 165 3.64 3.93 0.18
CA GLY A 165 4.12 3.34 -1.07
C GLY A 165 4.44 4.45 -2.07
N ILE A 166 5.54 4.29 -2.76
CA ILE A 166 6.04 5.27 -3.74
C ILE A 166 6.10 4.60 -5.10
N ILE A 167 5.38 5.17 -6.05
CA ILE A 167 5.37 4.72 -7.45
C ILE A 167 6.03 5.79 -8.30
N ILE A 168 7.05 5.43 -9.05
CA ILE A 168 7.77 6.30 -9.98
C ILE A 168 7.75 5.67 -11.37
N GLY A 169 7.26 6.42 -12.37
CA GLY A 169 7.14 5.90 -13.73
C GLY A 169 6.24 4.66 -13.84
N GLY A 170 5.26 4.50 -12.94
CA GLY A 170 4.37 3.33 -12.89
C GLY A 170 4.97 2.08 -12.24
N ARG A 171 6.13 2.21 -11.55
CA ARG A 171 6.82 1.11 -10.86
C ARG A 171 7.00 1.42 -9.38
N ILE A 172 6.96 0.40 -8.55
CA ILE A 172 7.24 0.50 -7.12
C ILE A 172 8.69 0.93 -6.89
N LEU A 173 8.91 1.92 -6.03
CA LEU A 173 10.22 2.27 -5.49
C LEU A 173 10.48 1.42 -4.23
N ALA A 174 10.96 0.20 -4.41
CA ALA A 174 11.26 -0.70 -3.28
C ALA A 174 12.54 -0.29 -2.53
N GLY A 175 13.53 0.25 -3.24
CA GLY A 175 14.84 0.58 -2.70
C GLY A 175 15.73 -0.66 -2.50
N SER A 176 17.02 -0.44 -2.29
CA SER A 176 18.04 -1.51 -2.23
C SER A 176 17.86 -2.51 -1.06
N HIS A 177 17.05 -2.16 -0.07
CA HIS A 177 16.82 -2.99 1.12
C HIS A 177 15.34 -3.32 1.32
N GLY A 178 14.49 -3.06 0.32
CA GLY A 178 13.05 -3.24 0.43
C GLY A 178 12.35 -2.26 1.40
N ALA A 179 13.01 -1.16 1.77
CA ALA A 179 12.51 -0.18 2.75
C ALA A 179 11.99 1.11 2.10
N GLY A 180 11.84 1.14 0.78
CA GLY A 180 11.21 2.26 0.08
C GLY A 180 9.77 2.42 0.52
N GLY A 181 9.36 3.64 0.87
CA GLY A 181 7.99 3.89 1.35
C GLY A 181 7.78 3.76 2.86
N GLU A 182 8.79 3.43 3.66
CA GLU A 182 8.70 3.36 5.13
C GLU A 182 8.56 4.76 5.78
N ILE A 183 7.66 5.58 5.25
CA ILE A 183 7.46 6.98 5.63
C ILE A 183 6.94 7.15 7.05
N GLY A 184 6.19 6.18 7.57
CA GLY A 184 5.69 6.18 8.94
C GLY A 184 6.80 6.25 9.99
N HIS A 185 8.02 5.85 9.63
CA HIS A 185 9.17 5.84 10.50
C HIS A 185 10.11 7.04 10.33
N MET A 186 9.70 8.07 9.57
CA MET A 186 10.38 9.37 9.54
C MET A 186 10.28 10.04 10.91
N GLN A 187 11.41 10.55 11.42
CA GLN A 187 11.43 11.23 12.71
C GLN A 187 10.90 12.67 12.58
N MET A 188 9.70 12.90 13.12
CA MET A 188 9.05 14.20 13.11
C MET A 188 9.33 15.03 14.38
N ARG A 189 9.51 14.38 15.53
CA ARG A 189 9.85 15.04 16.80
C ARG A 189 11.08 14.43 17.44
N LYS A 190 12.07 15.27 17.77
CA LYS A 190 13.33 14.82 18.40
C LYS A 190 13.17 14.50 19.90
N ASN A 191 12.27 15.20 20.59
CA ASN A 191 12.12 15.11 22.06
C ASN A 191 10.98 14.19 22.49
N GLU A 192 10.53 13.28 21.62
CA GLU A 192 9.52 12.28 22.00
C GLU A 192 10.10 11.29 22.99
N THR A 193 9.33 10.96 24.02
CA THR A 193 9.73 9.99 25.06
C THR A 193 9.22 8.58 24.76
N ALA A 194 8.04 8.48 24.13
CA ALA A 194 7.44 7.22 23.77
C ALA A 194 8.21 6.52 22.63
N VAL A 195 8.39 5.21 22.78
CA VAL A 195 9.08 4.38 21.77
C VAL A 195 8.09 3.93 20.70
N CYS A 196 8.46 4.11 19.44
CA CYS A 196 7.74 3.55 18.28
C CYS A 196 7.97 2.03 18.18
N GLY A 197 7.06 1.31 17.55
CA GLY A 197 7.20 -0.12 17.27
C GLY A 197 8.51 -0.51 16.56
N CYS A 198 9.10 0.41 15.79
CA CYS A 198 10.41 0.22 15.14
C CYS A 198 11.63 0.44 16.08
N GLY A 199 11.41 0.70 17.36
CA GLY A 199 12.46 0.96 18.35
C GLY A 199 12.98 2.41 18.40
N LYS A 200 12.64 3.27 17.43
CA LYS A 200 12.99 4.70 17.43
C LYS A 200 11.95 5.53 18.19
N LYS A 201 12.18 6.82 18.30
CA LYS A 201 11.28 7.78 18.94
C LYS A 201 10.96 8.92 17.99
N GLY A 202 9.74 9.47 18.12
CA GLY A 202 9.32 10.62 17.33
C GLY A 202 8.96 10.31 15.89
N CYS A 203 8.65 9.06 15.56
CA CYS A 203 8.22 8.65 14.23
C CYS A 203 6.86 9.27 13.84
N LEU A 204 6.65 9.55 12.56
CA LEU A 204 5.40 10.06 12.01
C LEU A 204 4.18 9.25 12.48
N GLU A 205 4.30 7.94 12.48
CA GLU A 205 3.26 7.00 12.91
C GLU A 205 2.72 7.30 14.32
N GLN A 206 3.57 7.76 15.23
CA GLN A 206 3.17 8.08 16.59
C GLN A 206 2.20 9.28 16.70
N TYR A 207 2.02 10.02 15.61
CA TYR A 207 1.16 11.22 15.55
C TYR A 207 0.06 11.11 14.50
N ALA A 208 0.36 10.56 13.33
CA ALA A 208 -0.53 10.59 12.17
C ALA A 208 -1.32 9.27 11.96
N SER A 209 -1.08 8.22 12.74
CA SER A 209 -1.88 7.00 12.68
C SER A 209 -3.16 7.09 13.52
N ALA A 210 -4.08 6.13 13.34
CA ALA A 210 -5.26 5.99 14.19
C ALA A 210 -4.90 5.82 15.67
N THR A 211 -3.87 5.00 15.97
CA THR A 211 -3.38 4.82 17.34
C THR A 211 -2.62 6.04 17.85
N GLY A 212 -1.91 6.72 16.95
CA GLY A 212 -1.17 7.94 17.24
C GLY A 212 -2.08 9.08 17.70
N ILE A 213 -3.13 9.39 16.94
CA ILE A 213 -4.06 10.46 17.28
C ILE A 213 -4.86 10.14 18.57
N VAL A 214 -5.18 8.85 18.80
CA VAL A 214 -5.79 8.40 20.06
C VAL A 214 -4.83 8.56 21.24
N ARG A 215 -3.57 8.21 21.08
CA ARG A 215 -2.55 8.46 22.11
C ARG A 215 -2.46 9.95 22.45
N MET A 216 -2.43 10.81 21.45
CA MET A 216 -2.37 12.25 21.64
C MET A 216 -3.62 12.80 22.31
N SER A 217 -4.80 12.25 21.99
CA SER A 217 -6.04 12.70 22.65
C SER A 217 -6.03 12.41 24.14
N ARG A 218 -5.48 11.28 24.59
CA ARG A 218 -5.34 10.97 26.02
C ARG A 218 -4.46 12.00 26.73
N ILE A 219 -3.30 12.34 26.15
CA ILE A 219 -2.39 13.34 26.71
C ILE A 219 -3.09 14.71 26.78
N LEU A 220 -3.70 15.15 25.66
CA LEU A 220 -4.37 16.45 25.61
C LEU A 220 -5.53 16.55 26.61
N LEU A 221 -6.35 15.50 26.76
CA LEU A 221 -7.47 15.47 27.71
C LEU A 221 -7.01 15.44 29.19
N GLU A 222 -5.80 14.97 29.48
CA GLU A 222 -5.22 15.03 30.81
C GLU A 222 -4.68 16.43 31.15
N GLU A 223 -4.03 17.08 30.20
CA GLU A 223 -3.36 18.38 30.39
C GLU A 223 -4.35 19.56 30.27
N ASP A 224 -5.23 19.56 29.31
CA ASP A 224 -6.22 20.61 29.05
C ASP A 224 -7.56 20.24 29.67
N LYS A 225 -8.18 21.18 30.40
CA LYS A 225 -9.45 20.97 31.12
C LYS A 225 -10.67 21.55 30.40
N ARG A 226 -10.50 22.12 29.21
CA ARG A 226 -11.64 22.60 28.40
C ARG A 226 -12.66 21.48 28.19
N ASP A 227 -13.92 21.84 28.00
CA ASP A 227 -14.98 20.92 27.64
C ASP A 227 -14.69 20.27 26.27
N SER A 228 -15.00 18.99 26.18
CA SER A 228 -14.92 18.23 24.95
C SER A 228 -15.91 17.06 24.94
N ALA A 229 -16.48 16.78 23.81
CA ALA A 229 -17.32 15.62 23.60
C ALA A 229 -16.59 14.30 23.90
N LEU A 230 -15.27 14.29 23.69
CA LEU A 230 -14.42 13.10 23.92
C LEU A 230 -14.38 12.67 25.39
N ARG A 231 -14.59 13.60 26.35
CA ARG A 231 -14.58 13.28 27.80
C ARG A 231 -15.75 12.39 28.24
N LYS A 232 -16.80 12.33 27.43
CA LYS A 232 -18.01 11.53 27.73
C LYS A 232 -17.89 10.07 27.26
N LEU A 233 -16.81 9.74 26.54
CA LEU A 233 -16.58 8.41 26.00
C LEU A 233 -15.75 7.56 26.96
N ALA A 234 -16.14 6.30 27.11
CA ALA A 234 -15.37 5.33 27.91
C ALA A 234 -13.99 5.05 27.25
N GLU A 235 -14.00 4.92 25.92
CA GLU A 235 -12.80 4.80 25.09
C GLU A 235 -12.95 5.72 23.87
N VAL A 236 -11.88 6.47 23.58
CA VAL A 236 -11.81 7.35 22.43
C VAL A 236 -11.19 6.60 21.26
N THR A 237 -11.84 6.65 20.10
CA THR A 237 -11.31 6.13 18.83
C THR A 237 -10.91 7.30 17.92
N SER A 238 -10.10 7.00 16.89
CA SER A 238 -9.79 8.01 15.87
C SER A 238 -11.06 8.53 15.16
N LYS A 239 -12.05 7.66 14.96
CA LYS A 239 -13.36 8.06 14.39
C LYS A 239 -14.05 9.11 15.27
N ASP A 240 -14.11 8.90 16.58
CA ASP A 240 -14.77 9.82 17.51
C ASP A 240 -14.09 11.20 17.50
N ILE A 241 -12.77 11.25 17.40
CA ILE A 241 -12.01 12.49 17.29
C ILE A 241 -12.42 13.28 16.03
N PHE A 242 -12.44 12.63 14.88
CA PHE A 242 -12.85 13.29 13.63
C PHE A 242 -14.34 13.68 13.63
N ASP A 243 -15.21 12.85 14.18
CA ASP A 243 -16.64 13.16 14.27
C ASP A 243 -16.90 14.34 15.22
N ALA A 244 -16.20 14.42 16.36
CA ALA A 244 -16.28 15.56 17.27
C ALA A 244 -15.69 16.83 16.61
N ALA A 245 -14.58 16.73 15.89
CA ALA A 245 -14.00 17.85 15.16
C ALA A 245 -14.97 18.42 14.11
N LYS A 246 -15.70 17.57 13.37
CA LYS A 246 -16.73 17.99 12.40
C LYS A 246 -17.87 18.77 13.04
N THR A 247 -18.13 18.57 14.34
CA THR A 247 -19.16 19.30 15.10
C THR A 247 -18.61 20.52 15.85
N GLY A 248 -17.32 20.84 15.66
CA GLY A 248 -16.70 22.04 16.23
C GLY A 248 -16.09 21.86 17.62
N ASP A 249 -15.87 20.63 18.08
CA ASP A 249 -15.16 20.37 19.34
C ASP A 249 -13.71 20.87 19.26
N ALA A 250 -13.36 21.84 20.12
CA ALA A 250 -12.11 22.59 20.05
C ALA A 250 -10.87 21.68 20.23
N LEU A 251 -10.91 20.74 21.19
CA LEU A 251 -9.79 19.83 21.43
C LEU A 251 -9.61 18.83 20.28
N SER A 252 -10.72 18.36 19.71
CA SER A 252 -10.69 17.49 18.55
C SER A 252 -10.14 18.19 17.31
N LEU A 253 -10.47 19.48 17.10
CA LEU A 253 -9.90 20.28 16.01
C LEU A 253 -8.38 20.46 16.18
N GLU A 254 -7.88 20.66 17.40
CA GLU A 254 -6.43 20.73 17.68
C GLU A 254 -5.72 19.41 17.41
N LEU A 255 -6.35 18.27 17.73
CA LEU A 255 -5.81 16.95 17.43
C LEU A 255 -5.73 16.70 15.91
N VAL A 256 -6.78 17.07 15.19
CA VAL A 256 -6.82 16.95 13.72
C VAL A 256 -5.78 17.88 13.08
N ASP A 257 -5.64 19.11 13.60
CA ASP A 257 -4.63 20.07 13.13
C ASP A 257 -3.19 19.56 13.38
N THR A 258 -2.92 18.97 14.54
CA THR A 258 -1.62 18.38 14.86
C THR A 258 -1.30 17.18 13.95
N LEU A 259 -2.29 16.33 13.67
CA LEU A 259 -2.12 15.24 12.68
C LEU A 259 -1.79 15.82 11.30
N GLY A 260 -2.53 16.85 10.90
CA GLY A 260 -2.31 17.58 9.64
C GLY A 260 -0.91 18.19 9.56
N GLU A 261 -0.42 18.81 10.64
CA GLU A 261 0.93 19.38 10.75
C GLU A 261 2.00 18.30 10.54
N MET A 262 1.91 17.21 11.29
CA MET A 262 2.90 16.13 11.22
C MET A 262 2.93 15.48 9.81
N LEU A 263 1.76 15.15 9.29
CA LEU A 263 1.68 14.50 7.98
C LEU A 263 1.96 15.46 6.83
N GLY A 264 1.43 16.69 6.87
CA GLY A 264 1.67 17.70 5.85
C GLY A 264 3.15 18.06 5.72
N SER A 265 3.84 18.25 6.86
CA SER A 265 5.28 18.51 6.89
C SER A 265 6.09 17.32 6.35
N ALA A 266 5.72 16.09 6.74
CA ALA A 266 6.38 14.89 6.23
C ALA A 266 6.22 14.77 4.71
N LEU A 267 5.02 15.00 4.19
CA LEU A 267 4.73 14.96 2.75
C LEU A 267 5.47 16.05 1.98
N ALA A 268 5.62 17.25 2.56
CA ALA A 268 6.43 18.30 1.95
C ALA A 268 7.90 17.89 1.77
N HIS A 269 8.48 17.17 2.74
CA HIS A 269 9.82 16.62 2.59
C HIS A 269 9.89 15.51 1.53
N ILE A 270 8.90 14.61 1.51
CA ILE A 270 8.84 13.51 0.53
C ILE A 270 8.68 14.05 -0.89
N THR A 271 7.77 15.03 -1.10
CA THR A 271 7.56 15.59 -2.44
C THR A 271 8.78 16.32 -2.97
N ALA A 272 9.58 16.93 -2.11
CA ALA A 272 10.86 17.55 -2.51
C ALA A 272 11.92 16.52 -3.00
N VAL A 273 11.74 15.23 -2.67
CA VAL A 273 12.66 14.14 -3.06
C VAL A 273 12.18 13.40 -4.29
N VAL A 274 10.84 13.12 -4.38
CA VAL A 274 10.30 12.21 -5.40
C VAL A 274 9.42 12.90 -6.44
N ASP A 275 9.03 14.15 -6.23
CA ASP A 275 8.23 15.00 -7.14
C ASP A 275 7.03 14.23 -7.76
N PRO A 276 6.03 13.82 -6.94
CA PRO A 276 4.92 13.01 -7.42
C PRO A 276 3.86 13.87 -8.12
N ASP A 277 3.14 13.26 -9.07
CA ASP A 277 1.98 13.89 -9.72
C ASP A 277 0.80 14.05 -8.74
N VAL A 278 0.65 13.10 -7.80
CA VAL A 278 -0.46 13.03 -6.86
C VAL A 278 -0.08 12.33 -5.56
N ILE A 279 -0.69 12.77 -4.46
CA ILE A 279 -0.62 12.11 -3.15
C ILE A 279 -1.98 11.44 -2.91
N VAL A 280 -1.98 10.13 -2.63
CA VAL A 280 -3.19 9.34 -2.34
C VAL A 280 -3.24 8.99 -0.86
N ILE A 281 -4.31 9.39 -0.16
CA ILE A 281 -4.50 9.11 1.26
C ILE A 281 -5.51 8.00 1.45
N GLY A 282 -5.08 6.89 2.06
CA GLY A 282 -5.89 5.70 2.31
C GLY A 282 -5.90 5.28 3.77
N GLY A 283 -6.39 4.06 4.03
CA GLY A 283 -6.51 3.49 5.36
C GLY A 283 -7.78 3.93 6.11
N GLY A 284 -7.94 3.43 7.32
CA GLY A 284 -9.16 3.66 8.12
C GLY A 284 -9.46 5.13 8.43
N VAL A 285 -8.41 5.91 8.69
CA VAL A 285 -8.53 7.35 9.02
C VAL A 285 -8.97 8.18 7.81
N SER A 286 -8.66 7.76 6.58
CA SER A 286 -9.07 8.47 5.36
C SER A 286 -10.60 8.57 5.20
N LYS A 287 -11.37 7.71 5.90
CA LYS A 287 -12.83 7.79 5.96
C LYS A 287 -13.34 9.06 6.64
N ALA A 288 -12.50 9.81 7.32
CA ALA A 288 -12.83 11.14 7.82
C ALA A 288 -13.20 12.12 6.69
N GLY A 289 -12.66 11.89 5.48
CA GLY A 289 -12.98 12.66 4.29
C GLY A 289 -12.26 14.01 4.22
N GLN A 290 -12.97 15.04 3.76
CA GLN A 290 -12.38 16.33 3.42
C GLN A 290 -11.68 17.02 4.60
N ILE A 291 -12.20 16.89 5.82
CA ILE A 291 -11.58 17.49 7.02
C ILE A 291 -10.13 17.02 7.23
N LEU A 292 -9.83 15.77 6.88
CA LEU A 292 -8.47 15.24 6.94
C LEU A 292 -7.59 15.86 5.85
N ILE A 293 -8.10 15.94 4.62
CA ILE A 293 -7.37 16.52 3.49
C ILE A 293 -7.08 18.00 3.76
N ASP A 294 -8.08 18.76 4.21
CA ASP A 294 -7.92 20.19 4.53
C ASP A 294 -6.85 20.42 5.62
N ALA A 295 -6.85 19.59 6.67
CA ALA A 295 -5.85 19.67 7.72
C ALA A 295 -4.42 19.36 7.20
N ILE A 296 -4.28 18.38 6.33
CA ILE A 296 -2.98 18.03 5.71
C ILE A 296 -2.53 19.16 4.79
N GLU A 297 -3.38 19.64 3.88
CA GLU A 297 -3.05 20.67 2.90
C GLU A 297 -2.70 22.02 3.55
N LYS A 298 -3.37 22.37 4.65
CA LYS A 298 -3.08 23.58 5.45
C LYS A 298 -1.60 23.67 5.82
N HIS A 299 -0.99 22.56 6.19
CA HIS A 299 0.40 22.49 6.63
C HIS A 299 1.36 22.07 5.51
N TYR A 300 0.91 21.32 4.53
CA TYR A 300 1.70 20.89 3.37
C TYR A 300 2.07 22.08 2.47
N ARG A 301 1.08 22.87 2.03
CA ARG A 301 1.27 23.92 1.02
C ARG A 301 2.32 24.97 1.40
N PRO A 302 2.36 25.50 2.66
CA PRO A 302 3.41 26.45 3.04
C PRO A 302 4.79 25.81 3.23
N ALA A 303 4.86 24.51 3.53
CA ALA A 303 6.10 23.77 3.78
C ALA A 303 6.71 23.18 2.50
N ALA A 304 5.91 22.92 1.47
CA ALA A 304 6.34 22.30 0.23
C ALA A 304 7.24 23.25 -0.59
N PHE A 305 8.23 22.65 -1.25
CA PHE A 305 9.01 23.36 -2.26
C PHE A 305 8.07 23.94 -3.33
N HIS A 306 8.36 25.15 -3.81
CA HIS A 306 7.40 25.91 -4.62
C HIS A 306 6.88 25.14 -5.87
N ALA A 307 7.69 24.28 -6.49
CA ALA A 307 7.28 23.47 -7.63
C ALA A 307 6.30 22.36 -7.26
N CYS A 308 6.38 21.84 -6.03
CA CYS A 308 5.51 20.77 -5.53
C CYS A 308 4.28 21.28 -4.74
N ARG A 309 4.16 22.61 -4.57
CA ARG A 309 3.12 23.21 -3.69
C ARG A 309 1.70 22.81 -4.09
N ASP A 310 1.45 22.68 -5.39
CA ASP A 310 0.14 22.41 -5.95
C ASP A 310 -0.08 20.92 -6.28
N THR A 311 0.78 20.02 -5.76
CA THR A 311 0.56 18.57 -5.85
C THR A 311 -0.84 18.22 -5.32
N GLN A 312 -1.58 17.44 -6.09
CA GLN A 312 -2.95 17.09 -5.77
C GLN A 312 -3.04 16.06 -4.67
N PHE A 313 -4.06 16.20 -3.81
CA PHE A 313 -4.43 15.19 -2.82
C PHE A 313 -5.70 14.47 -3.26
N LYS A 314 -5.72 13.15 -3.14
CA LYS A 314 -6.87 12.30 -3.43
C LYS A 314 -7.05 11.25 -2.34
N LEU A 315 -8.29 10.81 -2.17
CA LEU A 315 -8.58 9.66 -1.32
C LEU A 315 -8.42 8.36 -2.10
N ALA A 316 -7.92 7.32 -1.43
CA ALA A 316 -7.92 5.96 -1.93
C ALA A 316 -9.35 5.46 -2.10
N VAL A 317 -9.60 4.67 -3.15
CA VAL A 317 -10.97 4.21 -3.49
C VAL A 317 -11.11 2.69 -3.52
N LEU A 318 -10.01 1.94 -3.67
CA LEU A 318 -10.06 0.47 -3.75
C LEU A 318 -10.23 -0.19 -2.37
N GLY A 319 -9.93 0.54 -1.30
CA GLY A 319 -10.04 0.02 0.06
C GLY A 319 -9.26 -1.28 0.26
N ASN A 320 -9.95 -2.33 0.72
CA ASN A 320 -9.36 -3.63 1.00
C ASN A 320 -8.95 -4.44 -0.25
N ASP A 321 -9.33 -4.02 -1.44
CA ASP A 321 -8.98 -4.70 -2.69
C ASP A 321 -7.67 -4.17 -3.30
N ALA A 322 -7.14 -3.05 -2.79
CA ALA A 322 -5.95 -2.38 -3.33
C ALA A 322 -4.73 -3.31 -3.43
N GLY A 323 -4.49 -4.14 -2.41
CA GLY A 323 -3.41 -5.13 -2.39
C GLY A 323 -3.52 -6.15 -3.53
N MET A 324 -4.72 -6.69 -3.77
CA MET A 324 -4.94 -7.65 -4.87
C MET A 324 -4.74 -7.01 -6.25
N TYR A 325 -5.27 -5.80 -6.46
CA TYR A 325 -5.06 -5.05 -7.72
C TYR A 325 -3.58 -4.77 -7.99
N GLY A 326 -2.86 -4.31 -6.97
CA GLY A 326 -1.44 -4.01 -7.10
C GLY A 326 -0.60 -5.26 -7.33
N ALA A 327 -0.94 -6.36 -6.67
CA ALA A 327 -0.30 -7.65 -6.85
C ALA A 327 -0.42 -8.13 -8.31
N VAL A 328 -1.62 -8.12 -8.88
CA VAL A 328 -1.82 -8.44 -10.32
C VAL A 328 -1.04 -7.48 -11.21
N ARG A 329 -1.02 -6.17 -10.88
CA ARG A 329 -0.32 -5.18 -11.68
C ARG A 329 1.18 -5.42 -11.76
N MET A 330 1.82 -5.91 -10.71
CA MET A 330 3.24 -6.29 -10.75
C MET A 330 3.51 -7.31 -11.87
N VAL A 331 2.70 -8.35 -11.94
CA VAL A 331 2.86 -9.44 -12.92
C VAL A 331 2.55 -8.99 -14.35
N LEU A 332 1.56 -8.14 -14.53
CA LEU A 332 1.17 -7.63 -15.87
C LEU A 332 2.13 -6.56 -16.41
N ASN A 333 3.03 -6.02 -15.58
CA ASN A 333 4.05 -5.04 -15.96
C ASN A 333 5.46 -5.65 -16.13
N SER A 334 5.60 -6.96 -15.84
CA SER A 334 6.87 -7.68 -15.87
C SER A 334 7.38 -7.94 -17.29
#